data_69c51313dd3d39e38692e2d1462f06c2
#
_entry.id   69c51313dd3d39e38692e2d1462f06c2
#
_cell.length_a   1.000
_cell.length_b   1.000
_cell.length_c   1.000
_cell.angle_alpha   90.00
_cell.angle_beta   90.00
_cell.angle_gamma   90.00
#
_symmetry.space_group_name_H-M   'P 1'
#
loop_
_entity.id
_entity.type
_entity.pdbx_description
1 polymer ?
#
loop_
_entity_poly.entity_id
_entity_poly.type
_entity_poly.pdbx_seq_one_letter_code
_entity_poly.pdbx_strand_id
1 'polypeptide(L)'
;MSAYGAIPREPVDLQPSRIYALKKRSDGEQSHTHMVCVHLRKDDIPNALEEAMRTSYNETLIEGSTYPFRDPMDKDAFQSYFFGYDVVVGVLVNASGQQYQDGSEVSLAELLGQGASTASRHDLLGKAQWPQQLGGFYYVKPNYPGRSSHICNAGFIVPTSSRGLGLGGLLGRSYLIYGPAFGYLASVFNLVYLTNLASAKIWERLGFEVVGRVPKAGLLRVPGTDKEEYVDALVIYKEFAPH
;
A
#
# COMPACT_ATOMS: atom_id res chain seq x y z
N MET A 1 -11.18 -10.74 2.75
CA MET A 1 -12.01 -11.14 1.57
C MET A 1 -13.11 -10.11 1.38
N SER A 2 -13.43 -9.78 0.13
CA SER A 2 -14.66 -9.03 -0.14
C SER A 2 -15.85 -9.91 0.23
N ALA A 3 -16.95 -9.31 0.71
CA ALA A 3 -18.21 -10.02 0.94
C ALA A 3 -18.76 -10.72 -0.33
N TYR A 4 -18.22 -10.37 -1.48
CA TYR A 4 -18.60 -10.88 -2.80
C TYR A 4 -17.59 -11.90 -3.38
N GLY A 5 -16.60 -12.35 -2.60
CA GLY A 5 -15.53 -13.24 -3.08
C GLY A 5 -14.52 -12.51 -3.99
N ALA A 6 -13.88 -13.29 -4.88
CA ALA A 6 -13.00 -12.74 -5.91
C ALA A 6 -13.84 -12.09 -7.03
N ILE A 7 -13.56 -10.83 -7.34
CA ILE A 7 -14.26 -10.08 -8.38
C ILE A 7 -13.35 -10.05 -9.62
N PRO A 8 -13.74 -10.66 -10.75
CA PRO A 8 -12.93 -10.66 -11.97
C PRO A 8 -12.64 -9.25 -12.46
N ARG A 9 -11.43 -9.05 -12.95
CA ARG A 9 -11.00 -7.81 -13.56
C ARG A 9 -9.98 -8.09 -14.67
N GLU A 10 -10.09 -7.35 -15.76
CA GLU A 10 -9.08 -7.37 -16.80
C GLU A 10 -7.79 -6.71 -16.31
N PRO A 11 -6.62 -7.31 -16.58
CA PRO A 11 -5.34 -6.72 -16.24
C PRO A 11 -5.14 -5.36 -16.94
N VAL A 12 -4.59 -4.40 -16.22
CA VAL A 12 -4.18 -3.12 -16.82
C VAL A 12 -2.70 -3.13 -17.17
N ASP A 13 -2.29 -2.26 -18.08
CA ASP A 13 -0.87 -2.10 -18.40
C ASP A 13 -0.07 -1.61 -17.21
N LEU A 14 1.18 -2.04 -17.13
CA LEU A 14 2.09 -1.62 -16.08
C LEU A 14 2.29 -0.10 -16.12
N GLN A 15 1.91 0.56 -15.04
CA GLN A 15 2.01 2.01 -14.91
C GLN A 15 3.44 2.45 -14.59
N PRO A 16 3.86 3.67 -14.99
CA PRO A 16 5.17 4.22 -14.66
C PRO A 16 5.45 4.25 -13.15
N SER A 17 6.71 4.05 -12.77
CA SER A 17 7.15 4.23 -11.39
C SER A 17 7.17 5.71 -11.02
N ARG A 18 6.82 6.05 -9.77
CA ARG A 18 6.70 7.43 -9.30
C ARG A 18 7.50 7.66 -8.02
N ILE A 19 8.21 8.79 -7.95
CA ILE A 19 9.11 9.12 -6.85
C ILE A 19 8.48 10.15 -5.90
N TYR A 20 8.80 10.01 -4.61
CA TYR A 20 8.34 10.89 -3.53
C TYR A 20 9.49 11.16 -2.57
N ALA A 21 9.72 12.41 -2.20
CA ALA A 21 10.72 12.77 -1.21
C ALA A 21 10.30 12.34 0.20
N LEU A 22 11.24 11.77 0.95
CA LEU A 22 11.05 11.49 2.37
C LEU A 22 11.25 12.77 3.19
N LYS A 23 10.51 12.88 4.29
CA LYS A 23 10.79 13.95 5.26
C LYS A 23 12.16 13.73 5.88
N LYS A 24 12.96 14.80 5.94
CA LYS A 24 14.25 14.76 6.64
C LYS A 24 14.04 14.43 8.11
N ARG A 25 14.84 13.51 8.63
CA ARG A 25 14.86 13.21 10.07
C ARG A 25 15.66 14.26 10.80
N SER A 26 15.24 14.61 12.01
CA SER A 26 15.92 15.57 12.87
C SER A 26 17.23 15.04 13.45
N ASP A 27 17.41 13.69 13.51
CA ASP A 27 18.59 13.01 14.03
C ASP A 27 19.75 12.89 13.00
N GLY A 28 19.53 13.31 11.75
CA GLY A 28 20.57 13.36 10.71
C GLY A 28 20.94 12.03 10.05
N GLU A 29 20.57 10.88 10.64
CA GLU A 29 20.84 9.54 10.07
C GLU A 29 19.67 9.08 9.19
N GLN A 30 19.75 9.35 7.89
CA GLN A 30 18.77 8.87 6.94
C GLN A 30 19.48 8.20 5.77
N SER A 31 19.42 6.88 5.74
CA SER A 31 20.01 6.06 4.65
C SER A 31 19.29 6.19 3.31
N HIS A 32 18.02 6.56 3.34
CA HIS A 32 17.20 6.74 2.14
C HIS A 32 16.60 8.15 2.10
N THR A 33 16.53 8.73 0.93
CA THR A 33 16.03 10.10 0.72
C THR A 33 14.68 10.15 0.03
N HIS A 34 14.32 9.07 -0.68
CA HIS A 34 13.09 8.99 -1.46
C HIS A 34 12.44 7.62 -1.34
N MET A 35 11.15 7.57 -1.67
CA MET A 35 10.40 6.34 -1.91
C MET A 35 9.93 6.34 -3.37
N VAL A 36 10.19 5.24 -4.07
CA VAL A 36 9.67 5.00 -5.42
C VAL A 36 8.52 4.02 -5.33
N CYS A 37 7.33 4.44 -5.73
CA CYS A 37 6.17 3.57 -5.86
C CYS A 37 6.20 2.88 -7.21
N VAL A 38 6.15 1.55 -7.20
CA VAL A 38 6.28 0.69 -8.38
C VAL A 38 5.04 -0.17 -8.48
N HIS A 39 4.31 -0.06 -9.61
CA HIS A 39 3.20 -0.97 -9.93
C HIS A 39 3.74 -2.32 -10.36
N LEU A 40 3.23 -3.41 -9.78
CA LEU A 40 3.67 -4.79 -9.99
C LEU A 40 2.47 -5.70 -10.24
N ARG A 41 2.69 -6.71 -11.07
CA ARG A 41 1.87 -7.92 -11.18
C ARG A 41 2.56 -9.07 -10.47
N LYS A 42 1.88 -10.17 -10.25
CA LYS A 42 2.43 -11.35 -9.55
C LYS A 42 3.80 -11.76 -10.08
N ASP A 43 3.97 -11.80 -11.39
CA ASP A 43 5.22 -12.27 -12.04
C ASP A 43 6.38 -11.26 -11.92
N ASP A 44 6.09 -10.01 -11.55
CA ASP A 44 7.11 -8.97 -11.30
C ASP A 44 7.71 -9.05 -9.89
N ILE A 45 7.19 -9.92 -9.00
CA ILE A 45 7.52 -9.93 -7.58
C ILE A 45 8.54 -11.03 -7.29
N PRO A 46 9.82 -10.67 -6.96
CA PRO A 46 10.83 -11.65 -6.58
C PRO A 46 10.48 -12.31 -5.23
N ASN A 47 10.90 -13.55 -5.02
CA ASN A 47 10.64 -14.29 -3.79
C ASN A 47 11.07 -13.54 -2.52
N ALA A 48 12.21 -12.84 -2.55
CA ALA A 48 12.69 -12.08 -1.39
C ALA A 48 11.79 -10.88 -1.05
N LEU A 49 11.23 -10.21 -2.06
CA LEU A 49 10.25 -9.14 -1.87
C LEU A 49 8.93 -9.71 -1.34
N GLU A 50 8.43 -10.78 -1.93
CA GLU A 50 7.22 -11.46 -1.45
C GLU A 50 7.34 -11.85 0.03
N GLU A 51 8.46 -12.44 0.43
CA GLU A 51 8.71 -12.83 1.81
C GLU A 51 8.72 -11.62 2.75
N ALA A 52 9.38 -10.51 2.35
CA ALA A 52 9.39 -9.29 3.13
C ALA A 52 7.98 -8.67 3.27
N MET A 53 7.18 -8.69 2.20
CA MET A 53 5.79 -8.23 2.22
C MET A 53 4.92 -9.10 3.13
N ARG A 54 5.00 -10.43 2.98
CA ARG A 54 4.24 -11.39 3.78
C ARG A 54 4.59 -11.30 5.27
N THR A 55 5.88 -11.21 5.60
CA THR A 55 6.34 -11.01 6.98
C THR A 55 5.74 -9.74 7.58
N SER A 56 5.86 -8.61 6.90
CA SER A 56 5.31 -7.32 7.38
C SER A 56 3.79 -7.34 7.53
N TYR A 57 3.09 -8.04 6.63
CA TYR A 57 1.65 -8.21 6.74
C TYR A 57 1.27 -9.07 7.95
N ASN A 58 1.95 -10.20 8.14
CA ASN A 58 1.70 -11.10 9.27
C ASN A 58 2.02 -10.44 10.62
N GLU A 59 3.07 -9.62 10.71
CA GLU A 59 3.34 -8.79 11.89
C GLU A 59 2.13 -7.89 12.20
N THR A 60 1.53 -7.26 11.17
CA THR A 60 0.32 -6.42 11.34
C THR A 60 -0.89 -7.23 11.81
N LEU A 61 -1.05 -8.47 11.35
CA LEU A 61 -2.12 -9.36 11.83
C LEU A 61 -1.89 -9.77 13.29
N ILE A 62 -0.65 -10.11 13.66
CA ILE A 62 -0.28 -10.47 15.03
C ILE A 62 -0.50 -9.28 15.98
N GLU A 63 -0.21 -8.04 15.56
CA GLU A 63 -0.56 -6.84 16.34
C GLU A 63 -2.06 -6.75 16.63
N GLY A 64 -2.93 -7.21 15.72
CA GLY A 64 -4.37 -7.36 15.90
C GLY A 64 -5.15 -6.05 16.05
N SER A 65 -4.55 -4.90 15.70
CA SER A 65 -5.14 -3.57 15.99
C SER A 65 -5.68 -2.83 14.75
N THR A 66 -5.39 -3.32 13.53
CA THR A 66 -5.68 -2.56 12.30
C THR A 66 -6.32 -3.38 11.16
N TYR A 67 -6.24 -4.70 11.21
CA TYR A 67 -6.81 -5.61 10.22
C TYR A 67 -7.81 -6.57 10.85
N PRO A 68 -8.86 -7.01 10.12
CA PRO A 68 -9.90 -7.89 10.65
C PRO A 68 -9.50 -9.37 10.75
N PHE A 69 -8.39 -9.76 10.11
CA PHE A 69 -7.91 -11.14 10.17
C PHE A 69 -7.18 -11.42 11.47
N ARG A 70 -7.36 -12.64 12.00
CA ARG A 70 -6.75 -13.05 13.27
C ARG A 70 -5.43 -13.78 13.08
N ASP A 71 -5.38 -14.63 12.05
CA ASP A 71 -4.28 -15.57 11.86
C ASP A 71 -3.32 -15.10 10.76
N PRO A 72 -2.01 -15.31 10.95
CA PRO A 72 -1.03 -15.11 9.91
C PRO A 72 -1.35 -15.92 8.65
N MET A 73 -1.02 -15.37 7.51
CA MET A 73 -1.20 -16.03 6.22
C MET A 73 0.06 -16.80 5.83
N ASP A 74 -0.11 -18.03 5.37
CA ASP A 74 0.93 -18.74 4.64
C ASP A 74 1.18 -18.11 3.26
N LYS A 75 2.10 -18.68 2.49
CA LYS A 75 2.49 -18.14 1.18
C LYS A 75 1.30 -18.12 0.21
N ASP A 76 0.55 -19.19 0.13
CA ASP A 76 -0.51 -19.35 -0.86
C ASP A 76 -1.71 -18.44 -0.53
N ALA A 77 -2.08 -18.35 0.74
CA ALA A 77 -3.11 -17.43 1.21
C ALA A 77 -2.73 -15.97 0.97
N PHE A 78 -1.47 -15.60 1.26
CA PHE A 78 -0.96 -14.25 1.02
C PHE A 78 -0.96 -13.91 -0.47
N GLN A 79 -0.46 -14.80 -1.33
CA GLN A 79 -0.48 -14.61 -2.78
C GLN A 79 -1.90 -14.42 -3.31
N SER A 80 -2.83 -15.28 -2.88
CA SER A 80 -4.23 -15.19 -3.30
C SER A 80 -4.89 -13.88 -2.85
N TYR A 81 -4.51 -13.39 -1.68
CA TYR A 81 -5.08 -12.16 -1.12
C TYR A 81 -4.50 -10.89 -1.75
N PHE A 82 -3.18 -10.82 -1.92
CA PHE A 82 -2.48 -9.62 -2.42
C PHE A 82 -2.29 -9.61 -3.93
N PHE A 83 -1.91 -10.74 -4.54
CA PHE A 83 -1.44 -10.76 -5.93
C PHE A 83 -2.53 -11.18 -6.94
N GLY A 84 -3.76 -11.31 -6.48
CA GLY A 84 -4.91 -11.50 -7.36
C GLY A 84 -5.32 -10.22 -8.12
N TYR A 85 -4.68 -9.08 -7.82
CA TYR A 85 -5.00 -7.76 -8.37
C TYR A 85 -3.74 -6.91 -8.55
N ASP A 86 -3.93 -5.62 -8.86
CA ASP A 86 -2.82 -4.68 -9.00
C ASP A 86 -2.17 -4.41 -7.64
N VAL A 87 -0.84 -4.47 -7.57
CA VAL A 87 -0.05 -4.22 -6.37
C VAL A 87 0.90 -3.06 -6.62
N VAL A 88 1.04 -2.18 -5.64
CA VAL A 88 2.04 -1.12 -5.66
C VAL A 88 2.95 -1.27 -4.44
N VAL A 89 4.27 -1.28 -4.70
CA VAL A 89 5.29 -1.37 -3.66
C VAL A 89 6.09 -0.08 -3.61
N GLY A 90 6.27 0.47 -2.42
CA GLY A 90 7.16 1.58 -2.12
C GLY A 90 8.57 1.08 -1.84
N VAL A 91 9.51 1.39 -2.73
CA VAL A 91 10.93 1.03 -2.61
C VAL A 91 11.69 2.23 -2.08
N LEU A 92 12.40 2.06 -0.97
CA LEU A 92 13.24 3.10 -0.39
C LEU A 92 14.56 3.19 -1.15
N VAL A 93 14.92 4.39 -1.60
CA VAL A 93 16.12 4.63 -2.40
C VAL A 93 16.90 5.84 -1.87
N ASN A 94 18.20 5.87 -2.16
CA ASN A 94 19.01 7.07 -1.98
C ASN A 94 19.18 7.74 -3.35
N ALA A 95 18.55 8.89 -3.53
CA ALA A 95 18.63 9.71 -4.72
C ALA A 95 19.19 11.12 -4.36
N SER A 96 20.17 11.14 -3.46
CA SER A 96 20.84 12.37 -3.02
C SER A 96 21.49 13.10 -4.22
N GLY A 97 21.33 14.41 -4.25
CA GLY A 97 21.90 15.26 -5.32
C GLY A 97 21.02 15.41 -6.56
N GLN A 98 19.90 14.72 -6.65
CA GLN A 98 18.91 14.91 -7.71
C GLN A 98 17.65 15.56 -7.14
N GLN A 99 17.05 16.46 -7.91
CA GLN A 99 15.79 17.09 -7.56
C GLN A 99 14.67 16.46 -8.36
N TYR A 100 13.70 15.88 -7.66
CA TYR A 100 12.49 15.31 -8.24
C TYR A 100 11.27 16.07 -7.74
N GLN A 101 10.32 16.28 -8.62
CA GLN A 101 8.99 16.70 -8.21
C GLN A 101 8.23 15.49 -7.64
N ASP A 102 7.62 15.67 -6.50
CA ASP A 102 6.83 14.62 -5.86
C ASP A 102 5.72 14.06 -6.78
N GLY A 103 5.73 12.74 -6.97
CA GLY A 103 4.81 12.04 -7.87
C GLY A 103 5.23 12.02 -9.33
N SER A 104 6.38 12.61 -9.71
CA SER A 104 6.88 12.52 -11.08
C SER A 104 7.29 11.09 -11.44
N GLU A 105 7.24 10.80 -12.74
CA GLU A 105 7.66 9.52 -13.31
C GLU A 105 9.19 9.39 -13.29
N VAL A 106 9.66 8.18 -13.02
CA VAL A 106 11.09 7.89 -12.93
C VAL A 106 11.42 6.50 -13.49
N SER A 107 12.66 6.34 -13.91
CA SER A 107 13.22 5.04 -14.25
C SER A 107 13.67 4.30 -12.99
N LEU A 108 13.05 3.16 -12.70
CA LEU A 108 13.45 2.31 -11.57
C LEU A 108 14.90 1.80 -11.74
N ALA A 109 15.31 1.48 -12.98
CA ALA A 109 16.65 1.00 -13.28
C ALA A 109 17.72 2.03 -12.93
N GLU A 110 17.51 3.29 -13.30
CA GLU A 110 18.43 4.38 -12.99
C GLU A 110 18.57 4.60 -11.48
N LEU A 111 17.44 4.60 -10.75
CA LEU A 111 17.41 4.82 -9.30
C LEU A 111 18.05 3.67 -8.49
N LEU A 112 18.01 2.45 -9.02
CA LEU A 112 18.69 1.30 -8.42
C LEU A 112 20.14 1.16 -8.90
N GLY A 113 20.69 2.17 -9.61
CA GLY A 113 22.09 2.19 -10.06
C GLY A 113 22.41 1.20 -11.18
N GLN A 114 21.40 0.78 -11.95
CA GLN A 114 21.54 -0.23 -13.01
C GLN A 114 21.62 0.38 -14.42
N GLY A 115 21.71 1.69 -14.53
CA GLY A 115 21.76 2.43 -15.79
C GLY A 115 20.50 2.31 -16.64
N ALA A 116 20.58 2.62 -17.93
CA ALA A 116 19.48 2.43 -18.88
C ALA A 116 19.35 0.94 -19.20
N SER A 117 18.69 0.18 -18.34
CA SER A 117 18.54 -1.27 -18.46
C SER A 117 17.19 -1.64 -19.06
N THR A 118 17.18 -2.62 -19.94
CA THR A 118 15.96 -3.30 -20.43
C THR A 118 15.52 -4.44 -19.51
N ALA A 119 16.13 -4.57 -18.33
CA ALA A 119 15.80 -5.60 -17.35
C ALA A 119 14.35 -5.49 -16.88
N SER A 120 13.72 -6.62 -16.63
CA SER A 120 12.37 -6.69 -16.11
C SER A 120 12.27 -6.08 -14.69
N ARG A 121 11.07 -5.71 -14.26
CA ARG A 121 10.85 -5.26 -12.86
C ARG A 121 11.26 -6.34 -11.86
N HIS A 122 10.98 -7.61 -12.17
CA HIS A 122 11.42 -8.73 -11.37
C HIS A 122 12.94 -8.74 -11.16
N ASP A 123 13.73 -8.59 -12.23
CA ASP A 123 15.19 -8.61 -12.14
C ASP A 123 15.74 -7.38 -11.40
N LEU A 124 15.15 -6.20 -11.63
CA LEU A 124 15.52 -4.97 -10.95
C LEU A 124 15.28 -5.08 -9.44
N LEU A 125 14.09 -5.52 -9.03
CA LEU A 125 13.70 -5.68 -7.64
C LEU A 125 14.39 -6.87 -6.97
N GLY A 126 14.78 -7.89 -7.73
CA GLY A 126 15.56 -9.03 -7.24
C GLY A 126 16.95 -8.65 -6.71
N LYS A 127 17.48 -7.48 -7.11
CA LYS A 127 18.77 -6.96 -6.63
C LYS A 127 18.64 -6.02 -5.43
N ALA A 128 17.42 -5.63 -5.06
CA ALA A 128 17.18 -4.78 -3.90
C ALA A 128 17.41 -5.53 -2.58
N GLN A 129 17.77 -4.78 -1.56
CA GLN A 129 18.03 -5.35 -0.23
C GLN A 129 16.73 -5.38 0.59
N TRP A 130 16.06 -6.51 0.58
CA TRP A 130 14.86 -6.73 1.37
C TRP A 130 15.18 -7.34 2.74
N PRO A 131 14.48 -6.91 3.82
CA PRO A 131 13.35 -5.95 3.89
C PRO A 131 13.75 -4.47 4.01
N GLN A 132 15.05 -4.11 4.08
CA GLN A 132 15.53 -2.76 4.41
C GLN A 132 15.04 -1.68 3.46
N GLN A 133 14.81 -2.03 2.19
CA GLN A 133 14.28 -1.12 1.18
C GLN A 133 12.76 -1.18 1.04
N LEU A 134 12.03 -1.92 1.89
CA LEU A 134 10.58 -1.97 1.87
C LEU A 134 9.98 -0.78 2.62
N GLY A 135 9.50 0.22 1.89
CA GLY A 135 8.82 1.39 2.47
C GLY A 135 7.35 1.14 2.79
N GLY A 136 6.77 0.14 2.15
CA GLY A 136 5.38 -0.25 2.31
C GLY A 136 4.77 -0.71 1.00
N PHE A 137 3.51 -1.14 1.04
CA PHE A 137 2.82 -1.66 -0.14
C PHE A 137 1.31 -1.63 0.03
N TYR A 138 0.60 -1.73 -1.08
CA TYR A 138 -0.85 -1.88 -1.10
C TYR A 138 -1.31 -2.65 -2.33
N TYR A 139 -2.47 -3.31 -2.22
CA TYR A 139 -3.22 -3.81 -3.37
C TYR A 139 -4.34 -2.84 -3.74
N VAL A 140 -4.78 -2.89 -5.00
CA VAL A 140 -5.98 -2.18 -5.46
C VAL A 140 -6.89 -3.18 -6.17
N LYS A 141 -8.15 -3.26 -5.74
CA LYS A 141 -9.12 -4.20 -6.29
C LYS A 141 -10.52 -3.58 -6.34
N PRO A 142 -11.43 -4.09 -7.19
CA PRO A 142 -12.83 -3.70 -7.12
C PRO A 142 -13.41 -3.96 -5.73
N ASN A 143 -14.16 -3.01 -5.19
CA ASN A 143 -14.87 -3.22 -3.91
C ASN A 143 -16.17 -3.97 -4.10
N TYR A 144 -16.82 -3.77 -5.25
CA TYR A 144 -18.11 -4.35 -5.62
C TYR A 144 -18.06 -5.01 -6.99
N PRO A 145 -18.90 -6.02 -7.26
CA PRO A 145 -18.95 -6.69 -8.56
C PRO A 145 -19.78 -5.93 -9.60
N GLY A 146 -19.63 -6.32 -10.87
CA GLY A 146 -20.50 -5.95 -11.97
C GLY A 146 -20.58 -4.45 -12.19
N ARG A 147 -21.80 -3.89 -12.20
CA ARG A 147 -22.04 -2.47 -12.49
C ARG A 147 -21.42 -1.49 -11.48
N SER A 148 -20.96 -1.97 -10.33
CA SER A 148 -20.32 -1.15 -9.30
C SER A 148 -18.80 -1.39 -9.20
N SER A 149 -18.20 -2.15 -10.13
CA SER A 149 -16.76 -2.49 -10.11
C SER A 149 -15.83 -1.31 -10.43
N HIS A 150 -16.40 -0.17 -10.84
CA HIS A 150 -15.67 1.10 -11.00
C HIS A 150 -15.25 1.74 -9.67
N ILE A 151 -15.75 1.23 -8.54
CA ILE A 151 -15.36 1.67 -7.19
C ILE A 151 -14.35 0.68 -6.64
N CYS A 152 -13.13 1.13 -6.35
CA CYS A 152 -12.10 0.28 -5.79
C CYS A 152 -12.01 0.31 -4.27
N ASN A 153 -11.26 -0.66 -3.76
CA ASN A 153 -10.79 -0.76 -2.39
C ASN A 153 -9.29 -1.04 -2.42
N ALA A 154 -8.58 -0.67 -1.37
CA ALA A 154 -7.16 -0.95 -1.21
C ALA A 154 -6.83 -1.29 0.26
N GLY A 155 -5.78 -2.07 0.47
CA GLY A 155 -5.25 -2.37 1.80
C GLY A 155 -3.78 -1.99 1.86
N PHE A 156 -3.41 -1.13 2.81
CA PHE A 156 -2.09 -0.53 2.94
C PHE A 156 -1.33 -1.14 4.11
N ILE A 157 -0.06 -1.46 3.87
CA ILE A 157 0.88 -1.92 4.89
C ILE A 157 2.13 -1.05 4.87
N VAL A 158 2.52 -0.56 6.03
CA VAL A 158 3.84 0.03 6.29
C VAL A 158 4.54 -0.87 7.30
N PRO A 159 5.69 -1.46 6.95
CA PRO A 159 6.46 -2.31 7.86
C PRO A 159 6.71 -1.61 9.21
N THR A 160 6.66 -2.34 10.29
CA THR A 160 6.86 -1.82 11.65
C THR A 160 8.16 -1.02 11.76
N SER A 161 9.26 -1.52 11.16
CA SER A 161 10.56 -0.86 11.10
C SER A 161 10.58 0.47 10.33
N SER A 162 9.59 0.69 9.46
CA SER A 162 9.48 1.89 8.59
C SER A 162 8.40 2.86 9.04
N ARG A 163 7.71 2.61 10.16
CA ARG A 163 6.69 3.51 10.71
C ARG A 163 7.31 4.81 11.23
N GLY A 164 6.50 5.85 11.35
CA GLY A 164 6.95 7.18 11.80
C GLY A 164 7.63 8.03 10.72
N LEU A 165 7.98 7.46 9.57
CA LEU A 165 8.65 8.16 8.45
C LEU A 165 7.68 8.87 7.50
N GLY A 166 6.38 8.85 7.75
CA GLY A 166 5.36 9.45 6.89
C GLY A 166 5.02 8.64 5.62
N LEU A 167 5.54 7.42 5.50
CA LEU A 167 5.40 6.58 4.30
C LEU A 167 3.96 6.24 3.96
N GLY A 168 3.10 6.03 4.95
CA GLY A 168 1.67 5.82 4.73
C GLY A 168 1.00 6.97 3.97
N GLY A 169 1.40 8.21 4.24
CA GLY A 169 0.92 9.38 3.50
C GLY A 169 1.43 9.42 2.05
N LEU A 170 2.67 8.99 1.81
CA LEU A 170 3.23 8.91 0.46
C LEU A 170 2.56 7.80 -0.36
N LEU A 171 2.35 6.62 0.24
CA LEU A 171 1.57 5.53 -0.38
C LEU A 171 0.14 5.99 -0.73
N GLY A 172 -0.51 6.72 0.19
CA GLY A 172 -1.83 7.29 -0.07
C GLY A 172 -1.83 8.30 -1.23
N ARG A 173 -0.80 9.14 -1.33
CA ARG A 173 -0.63 10.08 -2.47
C ARG A 173 -0.42 9.31 -3.79
N SER A 174 0.39 8.26 -3.78
CA SER A 174 0.59 7.41 -4.96
C SER A 174 -0.72 6.71 -5.38
N TYR A 175 -1.53 6.30 -4.41
CA TYR A 175 -2.83 5.68 -4.66
C TYR A 175 -3.79 6.60 -5.42
N LEU A 176 -3.79 7.91 -5.12
CA LEU A 176 -4.61 8.88 -5.86
C LEU A 176 -4.19 9.05 -7.33
N ILE A 177 -3.00 8.59 -7.69
CA ILE A 177 -2.54 8.55 -9.09
C ILE A 177 -2.81 7.17 -9.70
N TYR A 178 -2.45 6.09 -9.02
CA TYR A 178 -2.61 4.74 -9.57
C TYR A 178 -4.06 4.26 -9.60
N GLY A 179 -4.89 4.63 -8.63
CA GLY A 179 -6.31 4.23 -8.61
C GLY A 179 -7.04 4.60 -9.92
N PRO A 180 -7.05 5.89 -10.31
CA PRO A 180 -7.62 6.29 -11.61
C PRO A 180 -6.85 5.73 -12.81
N ALA A 181 -5.51 5.64 -12.76
CA ALA A 181 -4.72 5.03 -13.84
C ALA A 181 -5.05 3.55 -14.06
N PHE A 182 -5.54 2.87 -13.04
CA PHE A 182 -6.10 1.51 -13.15
C PHE A 182 -7.55 1.49 -13.68
N GLY A 183 -8.15 2.64 -14.02
CA GLY A 183 -9.50 2.75 -14.58
C GLY A 183 -10.61 2.81 -13.54
N TYR A 184 -10.30 3.04 -12.26
CA TYR A 184 -11.33 3.26 -11.25
C TYR A 184 -11.78 4.72 -11.22
N LEU A 185 -13.08 4.92 -10.98
CA LEU A 185 -13.69 6.26 -10.88
C LEU A 185 -13.77 6.75 -9.42
N ALA A 186 -13.77 5.82 -8.47
CA ALA A 186 -13.87 6.14 -7.05
C ALA A 186 -13.25 5.05 -6.19
N SER A 187 -13.06 5.39 -4.92
CA SER A 187 -12.57 4.48 -3.89
C SER A 187 -13.49 4.48 -2.67
N VAL A 188 -13.67 3.32 -2.07
CA VAL A 188 -14.29 3.16 -0.76
C VAL A 188 -13.42 2.28 0.15
N PHE A 189 -13.23 2.68 1.39
CA PHE A 189 -12.67 1.81 2.43
C PHE A 189 -13.76 1.48 3.44
N ASN A 190 -14.01 0.19 3.60
CA ASN A 190 -15.16 -0.29 4.37
C ASN A 190 -14.92 -0.34 5.89
N LEU A 191 -13.65 -0.45 6.31
CA LEU A 191 -13.28 -0.69 7.71
C LEU A 191 -12.04 0.15 8.09
N VAL A 192 -12.22 1.46 8.25
CA VAL A 192 -11.19 2.33 8.85
C VAL A 192 -11.50 2.42 10.35
N TYR A 193 -10.83 1.59 11.14
CA TYR A 193 -11.07 1.51 12.57
C TYR A 193 -10.74 2.82 13.30
N LEU A 194 -11.61 3.26 14.21
CA LEU A 194 -11.44 4.52 14.94
C LEU A 194 -10.19 4.57 15.82
N THR A 195 -9.67 3.43 16.22
CA THR A 195 -8.41 3.31 16.96
C THR A 195 -7.17 3.57 16.08
N ASN A 196 -7.28 3.43 14.74
CA ASN A 196 -6.21 3.75 13.81
C ASN A 196 -6.23 5.22 13.38
N LEU A 197 -5.97 6.13 14.36
CA LEU A 197 -5.98 7.57 14.13
C LEU A 197 -5.01 8.02 13.03
N ALA A 198 -3.89 7.32 12.87
CA ALA A 198 -2.91 7.64 11.83
C ALA A 198 -3.50 7.44 10.43
N SER A 199 -4.18 6.33 10.20
CA SER A 199 -4.87 6.04 8.94
C SER A 199 -5.99 7.05 8.68
N ALA A 200 -6.87 7.29 9.67
CA ALA A 200 -7.98 8.23 9.52
C ALA A 200 -7.49 9.63 9.10
N LYS A 201 -6.44 10.16 9.75
CA LYS A 201 -5.84 11.46 9.42
C LYS A 201 -5.20 11.50 8.03
N ILE A 202 -4.63 10.39 7.55
CA ILE A 202 -4.07 10.32 6.19
C ILE A 202 -5.21 10.49 5.18
N TRP A 203 -6.27 9.73 5.31
CA TRP A 203 -7.38 9.75 4.35
C TRP A 203 -8.16 11.06 4.37
N GLU A 204 -8.38 11.65 5.54
CA GLU A 204 -8.95 12.98 5.68
C GLU A 204 -8.12 14.03 4.90
N ARG A 205 -6.79 14.06 5.08
CA ARG A 205 -5.89 14.98 4.36
C ARG A 205 -5.86 14.73 2.85
N LEU A 206 -6.13 13.51 2.41
CA LEU A 206 -6.23 13.13 1.00
C LEU A 206 -7.63 13.37 0.42
N GLY A 207 -8.53 13.96 1.21
CA GLY A 207 -9.87 14.37 0.78
C GLY A 207 -10.86 13.22 0.66
N PHE A 208 -10.70 12.16 1.47
CA PHE A 208 -11.76 11.16 1.64
C PHE A 208 -12.80 11.69 2.62
N GLU A 209 -14.06 11.41 2.31
CA GLU A 209 -15.22 11.79 3.12
C GLU A 209 -15.74 10.59 3.90
N VAL A 210 -16.21 10.83 5.13
CA VAL A 210 -16.89 9.81 5.92
C VAL A 210 -18.32 9.69 5.43
N VAL A 211 -18.65 8.55 4.81
CA VAL A 211 -20.00 8.28 4.28
C VAL A 211 -20.80 7.33 5.18
N GLY A 212 -20.19 6.77 6.20
CA GLY A 212 -20.87 5.90 7.16
C GLY A 212 -20.00 5.50 8.35
N ARG A 213 -20.64 4.90 9.35
CA ARG A 213 -20.00 4.31 10.53
C ARG A 213 -20.64 2.96 10.83
N VAL A 214 -19.83 1.96 11.08
CA VAL A 214 -20.25 0.62 11.50
C VAL A 214 -19.92 0.47 12.98
N PRO A 215 -20.92 0.43 13.87
CA PRO A 215 -20.69 0.21 15.28
C PRO A 215 -20.14 -1.19 15.56
N LYS A 216 -19.18 -1.30 16.49
CA LYS A 216 -18.57 -2.58 16.90
C LYS A 216 -18.11 -3.44 15.73
N ALA A 217 -17.51 -2.79 14.73
CA ALA A 217 -17.12 -3.39 13.44
C ALA A 217 -16.01 -4.43 13.55
N GLY A 218 -15.19 -4.39 14.58
CA GLY A 218 -14.11 -5.35 14.81
C GLY A 218 -13.82 -5.54 16.29
N LEU A 219 -13.49 -6.77 16.67
CA LEU A 219 -12.94 -7.08 17.98
C LEU A 219 -11.41 -7.05 17.84
N LEU A 220 -10.81 -5.93 18.26
CA LEU A 220 -9.41 -5.63 18.06
C LEU A 220 -8.63 -5.65 19.37
N ARG A 221 -7.34 -5.99 19.26
CA ARG A 221 -6.41 -5.95 20.40
C ARG A 221 -6.15 -4.49 20.82
N VAL A 222 -6.20 -4.24 22.10
CA VAL A 222 -5.79 -2.96 22.67
C VAL A 222 -4.26 -2.90 22.70
N PRO A 223 -3.61 -1.92 22.02
CA PRO A 223 -2.15 -1.86 21.92
C PRO A 223 -1.46 -1.95 23.26
N GLY A 224 -0.42 -2.80 23.34
CA GLY A 224 0.36 -3.02 24.57
C GLY A 224 -0.31 -3.89 25.63
N THR A 225 -1.44 -4.54 25.31
CA THR A 225 -2.15 -5.46 26.21
C THR A 225 -2.61 -6.72 25.49
N ASP A 226 -3.05 -7.73 26.27
CA ASP A 226 -3.69 -8.94 25.75
C ASP A 226 -5.24 -8.82 25.66
N LYS A 227 -5.76 -7.62 25.96
CA LYS A 227 -7.22 -7.38 25.90
C LYS A 227 -7.68 -7.10 24.49
N GLU A 228 -8.89 -7.55 24.18
CA GLU A 228 -9.60 -7.20 22.95
C GLU A 228 -10.85 -6.38 23.30
N GLU A 229 -11.14 -5.38 22.45
CA GLU A 229 -12.32 -4.53 22.59
C GLU A 229 -13.03 -4.37 21.24
N TYR A 230 -14.36 -4.24 21.29
CA TYR A 230 -15.12 -3.90 20.09
C TYR A 230 -14.88 -2.44 19.70
N VAL A 231 -14.45 -2.25 18.47
CA VAL A 231 -14.12 -0.94 17.90
C VAL A 231 -15.04 -0.65 16.73
N ASP A 232 -15.51 0.59 16.64
CA ASP A 232 -16.26 1.07 15.50
C ASP A 232 -15.31 1.33 14.31
N ALA A 233 -15.84 1.26 13.10
CA ALA A 233 -15.13 1.62 11.90
C ALA A 233 -15.89 2.67 11.08
N LEU A 234 -15.13 3.54 10.41
CA LEU A 234 -15.66 4.45 9.41
C LEU A 234 -15.69 3.75 8.06
N VAL A 235 -16.72 4.08 7.28
CA VAL A 235 -16.76 3.87 5.84
C VAL A 235 -16.42 5.21 5.20
N ILE A 236 -15.33 5.25 4.44
CA ILE A 236 -14.87 6.48 3.80
C ILE A 236 -14.86 6.32 2.29
N TYR A 237 -15.14 7.39 1.57
CA TYR A 237 -15.29 7.43 0.13
C TYR A 237 -14.50 8.59 -0.48
N LYS A 238 -14.01 8.40 -1.68
CA LYS A 238 -13.47 9.46 -2.52
C LYS A 238 -13.75 9.18 -3.98
N GLU A 239 -14.32 10.16 -4.68
CA GLU A 239 -14.34 10.19 -6.14
C GLU A 239 -12.98 10.62 -6.66
N PHE A 240 -12.47 9.93 -7.66
CA PHE A 240 -11.25 10.35 -8.34
C PHE A 240 -11.60 11.44 -9.37
N ALA A 241 -10.73 12.43 -9.51
CA ALA A 241 -10.91 13.45 -10.55
C ALA A 241 -10.95 12.77 -11.94
N PRO A 242 -11.83 13.19 -12.85
CA PRO A 242 -11.79 12.73 -14.22
C PRO A 242 -10.43 13.06 -14.85
N HIS A 243 -9.90 12.14 -15.65
CA HIS A 243 -8.67 12.33 -16.43
C HIS A 243 -8.90 13.24 -17.62
#